data_55ac923b27b37b3e51e9e20739fa494e
#
_entry.id   55ac923b27b37b3e51e9e20739fa494e
#
_cell.length_a   1.000
_cell.length_b   1.000
_cell.length_c   1.000
_cell.angle_alpha   90.00
_cell.angle_beta   90.00
_cell.angle_gamma   90.00
#
_symmetry.space_group_name_H-M   'P 1'
#
loop_
_entity.id
_entity.type
_entity.pdbx_description
1 polymer ?
#
loop_
_entity_poly.entity_id
_entity_poly.type
_entity_poly.pdbx_seq_one_letter_code
_entity_poly.pdbx_strand_id
1 'polypeptide(L)'
;MRHLGIALMVALCVPAAGCVQTRQYADVQFTPPQGDYRLLVMRPDVTVNSVTTGGMNEPRADWTEQARTNIIAALAAQQLQRGGKVKILARRNELPGVSEEAVADLERLHSAVGNSIALHKYLGAYLPTKSRRGLDYTLGEEAVALGRKTGYDYALFMFAEDSIVSGGRVALQVLGVAGCFVGFCAPNIGGGGQFAYASLVDLKTGEVVWFNVVQAGSQIAGIKMGDIRTPQGSAQLVERLLGRMKPGYEVRRAMEKR
;
A
#
# COMPACT_ATOMS: atom_id res chain seq x y z
N MET A 1 14.77 51.59 12.86
CA MET A 1 15.38 50.44 12.19
C MET A 1 15.31 49.14 13.01
N ARG A 2 14.29 48.95 13.89
CA ARG A 2 14.16 47.75 14.74
C ARG A 2 13.00 46.81 14.35
N HIS A 3 12.25 47.14 13.31
CA HIS A 3 11.09 46.35 12.88
C HIS A 3 11.34 45.49 11.62
N LEU A 4 12.51 45.61 10.98
CA LEU A 4 12.84 44.87 9.76
C LEU A 4 13.36 43.46 10.03
N GLY A 5 13.84 43.18 11.27
CA GLY A 5 14.41 41.88 11.64
C GLY A 5 13.38 40.78 11.97
N ILE A 6 12.15 41.15 12.33
CA ILE A 6 11.11 40.19 12.73
C ILE A 6 10.35 39.63 11.52
N ALA A 7 10.24 40.40 10.43
CA ALA A 7 9.55 39.96 9.22
C ALA A 7 10.32 38.90 8.42
N LEU A 8 11.64 38.75 8.60
CA LEU A 8 12.47 37.80 7.87
C LEU A 8 12.51 36.41 8.51
N MET A 9 12.11 36.29 9.78
CA MET A 9 12.12 34.95 10.49
C MET A 9 10.83 34.16 10.30
N VAL A 10 9.75 34.77 9.83
CA VAL A 10 8.45 34.13 9.61
C VAL A 10 8.37 33.43 8.23
N ALA A 11 9.25 33.80 7.30
CA ALA A 11 9.20 33.27 5.92
C ALA A 11 9.87 31.91 5.72
N LEU A 12 10.47 31.29 6.76
CA LEU A 12 11.21 30.02 6.62
C LEU A 12 10.44 28.81 7.16
N CYS A 13 9.19 28.95 7.56
CA CYS A 13 8.29 27.82 7.78
C CYS A 13 7.66 27.38 6.46
N VAL A 14 8.46 26.91 5.50
CA VAL A 14 7.94 26.12 4.39
C VAL A 14 7.41 24.83 5.01
N PRO A 15 6.08 24.55 4.95
CA PRO A 15 5.58 23.27 5.38
C PRO A 15 6.28 22.22 4.52
N ALA A 16 7.07 21.35 5.11
CA ALA A 16 7.54 20.14 4.47
C ALA A 16 6.28 19.32 4.14
N ALA A 17 5.70 19.60 2.98
CA ALA A 17 4.57 18.86 2.44
C ALA A 17 5.04 17.42 2.31
N GLY A 18 4.58 16.57 3.19
CA GLY A 18 4.95 15.18 3.14
C GLY A 18 4.46 14.55 1.87
N CYS A 19 5.38 14.01 1.15
CA CYS A 19 5.10 13.39 -0.13
C CYS A 19 4.48 12.02 0.08
N VAL A 20 3.27 11.82 -0.42
CA VAL A 20 2.75 10.49 -0.68
C VAL A 20 3.44 10.00 -1.95
N GLN A 21 4.25 8.95 -1.82
CA GLN A 21 4.93 8.36 -2.95
C GLN A 21 4.14 7.16 -3.46
N THR A 22 3.96 7.11 -4.76
CA THR A 22 3.35 5.97 -5.47
C THR A 22 4.28 5.56 -6.60
N ARG A 23 4.63 4.28 -6.65
CA ARG A 23 5.49 3.74 -7.70
C ARG A 23 4.94 2.42 -8.21
N GLN A 24 4.66 2.38 -9.50
CA GLN A 24 4.11 1.24 -10.20
C GLN A 24 5.18 0.51 -10.99
N TYR A 25 5.10 -0.80 -10.99
CA TYR A 25 5.88 -1.69 -11.86
C TYR A 25 4.92 -2.63 -12.59
N ALA A 26 5.25 -3.00 -13.81
CA ALA A 26 4.51 -3.99 -14.57
C ALA A 26 5.49 -4.84 -15.39
N ASP A 27 5.05 -6.02 -15.80
CA ASP A 27 5.74 -6.79 -16.82
C ASP A 27 5.80 -5.98 -18.12
N VAL A 28 6.83 -6.21 -18.94
CA VAL A 28 7.07 -5.47 -20.17
C VAL A 28 5.94 -5.65 -21.18
N GLN A 29 5.27 -6.80 -21.15
CA GLN A 29 4.15 -7.14 -22.04
C GLN A 29 2.78 -6.95 -21.38
N PHE A 30 2.75 -6.49 -20.12
CA PHE A 30 1.50 -6.33 -19.39
C PHE A 30 0.59 -5.31 -20.08
N THR A 31 -0.64 -5.74 -20.33
CA THR A 31 -1.76 -4.89 -20.70
C THR A 31 -2.86 -5.08 -19.67
N PRO A 32 -3.39 -3.98 -19.08
CA PRO A 32 -4.47 -4.10 -18.11
C PRO A 32 -5.63 -4.92 -18.68
N PRO A 33 -6.19 -5.85 -17.91
CA PRO A 33 -7.35 -6.63 -18.36
C PRO A 33 -8.49 -5.73 -18.83
N GLN A 34 -9.05 -6.04 -20.00
CA GLN A 34 -10.19 -5.33 -20.58
C GLN A 34 -11.24 -6.35 -21.05
N GLY A 35 -12.51 -5.96 -21.05
CA GLY A 35 -13.60 -6.81 -21.52
C GLY A 35 -13.96 -7.94 -20.53
N ASP A 36 -14.20 -9.13 -21.06
CA ASP A 36 -14.64 -10.30 -20.30
C ASP A 36 -13.49 -11.03 -19.61
N TYR A 37 -12.94 -10.46 -18.56
CA TYR A 37 -12.02 -11.15 -17.66
C TYR A 37 -12.68 -11.50 -16.32
N ARG A 38 -12.16 -12.54 -15.67
CA ARG A 38 -12.60 -12.98 -14.34
C ARG A 38 -11.50 -12.65 -13.32
N LEU A 39 -11.82 -11.75 -12.41
CA LEU A 39 -10.92 -11.29 -11.38
C LEU A 39 -11.35 -11.78 -10.01
N LEU A 40 -10.46 -12.46 -9.34
CA LEU A 40 -10.58 -12.79 -7.93
C LEU A 40 -9.80 -11.75 -7.11
N VAL A 41 -10.50 -10.96 -6.30
CA VAL A 41 -9.86 -10.09 -5.33
C VAL A 41 -9.70 -10.88 -4.04
N MET A 42 -8.47 -11.18 -3.67
CA MET A 42 -8.16 -11.90 -2.44
C MET A 42 -8.47 -11.04 -1.23
N ARG A 43 -8.71 -11.67 -0.09
CA ARG A 43 -8.96 -10.97 1.17
C ARG A 43 -7.78 -10.03 1.47
N PRO A 44 -8.01 -8.72 1.66
CA PRO A 44 -6.92 -7.79 1.94
C PRO A 44 -6.18 -8.14 3.24
N ASP A 45 -4.86 -8.20 3.17
CA ASP A 45 -3.99 -8.31 4.33
C ASP A 45 -3.78 -6.92 4.93
N VAL A 46 -4.46 -6.66 6.04
CA VAL A 46 -4.49 -5.33 6.66
C VAL A 46 -4.01 -5.44 8.09
N THR A 47 -3.14 -4.53 8.49
CA THR A 47 -2.70 -4.33 9.88
C THR A 47 -2.78 -2.86 10.23
N VAL A 48 -3.44 -2.53 11.35
CA VAL A 48 -3.46 -1.18 11.89
C VAL A 48 -2.86 -1.19 13.28
N ASN A 49 -1.83 -0.38 13.46
CA ASN A 49 -1.10 -0.25 14.70
C ASN A 49 -1.38 1.09 15.38
N SER A 50 -1.39 1.11 16.71
CA SER A 50 -1.27 2.32 17.52
C SER A 50 0.19 2.53 17.87
N VAL A 51 0.75 3.71 17.56
CA VAL A 51 2.08 4.09 18.01
C VAL A 51 1.96 4.73 19.38
N THR A 52 2.45 4.03 20.40
CA THR A 52 2.41 4.50 21.80
C THR A 52 3.24 5.77 22.00
N THR A 53 3.07 6.42 23.15
CA THR A 53 3.88 7.58 23.55
C THR A 53 5.37 7.25 23.51
N GLY A 54 5.77 6.03 23.91
CA GLY A 54 7.14 5.53 23.85
C GLY A 54 7.64 5.15 22.45
N GLY A 55 6.77 5.14 21.43
CA GLY A 55 7.14 4.86 20.04
C GLY A 55 7.02 3.38 19.63
N MET A 56 6.46 2.54 20.48
CA MET A 56 6.20 1.14 20.12
C MET A 56 4.92 1.01 19.29
N ASN A 57 4.94 0.13 18.29
CA ASN A 57 3.75 -0.24 17.54
C ASN A 57 2.98 -1.32 18.31
N GLU A 58 1.72 -1.03 18.60
CA GLU A 58 0.78 -1.96 19.23
C GLU A 58 -0.31 -2.30 18.21
N PRO A 59 -0.39 -3.55 17.73
CA PRO A 59 -1.43 -3.99 16.80
C PRO A 59 -2.82 -3.83 17.44
N ARG A 60 -3.75 -3.24 16.68
CA ARG A 60 -5.13 -3.01 17.09
C ARG A 60 -6.08 -3.84 16.23
N ALA A 61 -6.59 -4.94 16.81
CA ALA A 61 -7.47 -5.86 16.10
C ALA A 61 -8.78 -5.20 15.65
N ASP A 62 -9.38 -4.37 16.51
CA ASP A 62 -10.59 -3.60 16.25
C ASP A 62 -10.41 -2.62 15.06
N TRP A 63 -9.31 -1.88 15.04
CA TRP A 63 -8.97 -0.96 13.95
C TRP A 63 -8.65 -1.68 12.65
N THR A 64 -7.95 -2.81 12.76
CA THR A 64 -7.58 -3.66 11.63
C THR A 64 -8.83 -4.20 10.92
N GLU A 65 -9.80 -4.72 11.66
CA GLU A 65 -11.02 -5.27 11.07
C GLU A 65 -11.91 -4.17 10.46
N GLN A 66 -12.01 -3.02 11.12
CA GLN A 66 -12.70 -1.85 10.57
C GLN A 66 -12.06 -1.38 9.27
N ALA A 67 -10.74 -1.25 9.23
CA ALA A 67 -10.00 -0.86 8.04
C ALA A 67 -10.18 -1.88 6.90
N ARG A 68 -10.10 -3.18 7.20
CA ARG A 68 -10.33 -4.23 6.21
C ARG A 68 -11.72 -4.16 5.61
N THR A 69 -12.74 -3.96 6.42
CA THR A 69 -14.13 -3.81 5.96
C THR A 69 -14.29 -2.63 5.02
N ASN A 70 -13.70 -1.48 5.37
CA ASN A 70 -13.75 -0.28 4.53
C ASN A 70 -12.97 -0.47 3.21
N ILE A 71 -11.81 -1.14 3.26
CA ILE A 71 -11.02 -1.44 2.05
C ILE A 71 -11.80 -2.38 1.12
N ILE A 72 -12.47 -3.42 1.65
CA ILE A 72 -13.31 -4.32 0.85
C ILE A 72 -14.43 -3.53 0.17
N ALA A 73 -15.11 -2.65 0.89
CA ALA A 73 -16.15 -1.79 0.33
C ALA A 73 -15.61 -0.85 -0.77
N ALA A 74 -14.44 -0.25 -0.55
CA ALA A 74 -13.78 0.60 -1.53
C ALA A 74 -13.35 -0.17 -2.79
N LEU A 75 -12.83 -1.40 -2.64
CA LEU A 75 -12.49 -2.29 -3.74
C LEU A 75 -13.73 -2.65 -4.56
N ALA A 76 -14.85 -2.99 -3.90
CA ALA A 76 -16.11 -3.28 -4.56
C ALA A 76 -16.60 -2.08 -5.39
N ALA A 77 -16.62 -0.90 -4.81
CA ALA A 77 -17.04 0.32 -5.50
C ALA A 77 -16.17 0.64 -6.72
N GLN A 78 -14.86 0.46 -6.62
CA GLN A 78 -13.94 0.72 -7.73
C GLN A 78 -14.06 -0.32 -8.85
N GLN A 79 -14.23 -1.61 -8.52
CA GLN A 79 -14.34 -2.67 -9.52
C GLN A 79 -15.65 -2.59 -10.32
N LEU A 80 -16.74 -2.13 -9.72
CA LEU A 80 -18.00 -1.88 -10.44
C LEU A 80 -17.84 -0.89 -11.61
N GLN A 81 -16.84 -0.01 -11.56
CA GLN A 81 -16.57 0.98 -12.61
C GLN A 81 -15.71 0.43 -13.77
N ARG A 82 -15.04 -0.72 -13.59
CA ARG A 82 -14.06 -1.25 -14.56
C ARG A 82 -14.60 -2.32 -15.49
N GLY A 83 -15.75 -2.92 -15.20
CA GLY A 83 -16.28 -4.09 -15.91
C GLY A 83 -15.55 -5.38 -15.51
N GLY A 84 -15.89 -6.47 -16.20
CA GLY A 84 -15.40 -7.81 -15.87
C GLY A 84 -16.24 -8.53 -14.80
N LYS A 85 -15.98 -9.83 -14.63
CA LYS A 85 -16.61 -10.65 -13.58
C LYS A 85 -15.70 -10.66 -12.36
N VAL A 86 -16.08 -9.93 -11.32
CA VAL A 86 -15.26 -9.74 -10.13
C VAL A 86 -15.89 -10.43 -8.93
N LYS A 87 -15.11 -11.22 -8.20
CA LYS A 87 -15.45 -11.73 -6.86
C LYS A 87 -14.43 -11.18 -5.86
N ILE A 88 -14.91 -10.61 -4.77
CA ILE A 88 -14.08 -10.14 -3.65
C ILE A 88 -14.28 -11.08 -2.48
N LEU A 89 -13.18 -11.60 -1.93
CA LEU A 89 -13.21 -12.46 -0.75
C LEU A 89 -13.19 -11.60 0.52
N ALA A 90 -14.24 -11.73 1.32
CA ALA A 90 -14.26 -11.23 2.68
C ALA A 90 -13.66 -12.26 3.66
N ARG A 91 -13.84 -13.54 3.37
CA ARG A 91 -13.32 -14.69 4.15
C ARG A 91 -12.67 -15.72 3.26
N ARG A 92 -11.78 -16.55 3.84
CA ARG A 92 -11.01 -17.57 3.10
C ARG A 92 -11.88 -18.75 2.62
N ASN A 93 -12.97 -19.04 3.31
CA ASN A 93 -13.88 -20.15 3.01
C ASN A 93 -14.92 -19.88 1.92
N GLU A 94 -14.80 -18.78 1.19
CA GLU A 94 -15.78 -18.39 0.17
C GLU A 94 -15.54 -18.98 -1.22
N LEU A 95 -14.48 -19.77 -1.39
CA LEU A 95 -14.13 -20.40 -2.67
C LEU A 95 -14.52 -21.89 -2.68
N PRO A 96 -15.56 -22.28 -3.45
CA PRO A 96 -15.90 -23.69 -3.58
C PRO A 96 -14.72 -24.50 -4.13
N GLY A 97 -14.44 -25.66 -3.49
CA GLY A 97 -13.38 -26.56 -3.93
C GLY A 97 -11.95 -26.12 -3.58
N VAL A 98 -11.79 -25.02 -2.84
CA VAL A 98 -10.48 -24.56 -2.33
C VAL A 98 -10.55 -24.54 -0.80
N SER A 99 -9.60 -25.17 -0.14
CA SER A 99 -9.53 -25.16 1.32
C SER A 99 -9.09 -23.81 1.86
N GLU A 100 -9.50 -23.46 3.08
CA GLU A 100 -9.05 -22.24 3.75
C GLU A 100 -7.53 -22.20 3.93
N GLU A 101 -6.91 -23.33 4.17
CA GLU A 101 -5.47 -23.48 4.30
C GLU A 101 -4.76 -23.12 2.99
N ALA A 102 -5.23 -23.64 1.85
CA ALA A 102 -4.64 -23.30 0.55
C ALA A 102 -4.75 -21.82 0.25
N VAL A 103 -5.86 -21.16 0.60
CA VAL A 103 -6.01 -19.70 0.48
C VAL A 103 -5.03 -18.99 1.40
N ALA A 104 -4.92 -19.43 2.67
CA ALA A 104 -4.01 -18.83 3.64
C ALA A 104 -2.53 -19.01 3.26
N ASP A 105 -2.16 -20.16 2.71
CA ASP A 105 -0.80 -20.42 2.22
C ASP A 105 -0.45 -19.50 1.06
N LEU A 106 -1.37 -19.32 0.11
CA LEU A 106 -1.18 -18.42 -1.01
C LEU A 106 -1.10 -16.96 -0.57
N GLU A 107 -1.90 -16.54 0.42
CA GLU A 107 -1.81 -15.20 1.02
C GLU A 107 -0.44 -15.00 1.69
N ARG A 108 0.06 -15.97 2.45
CA ARG A 108 1.40 -15.92 3.08
C ARG A 108 2.52 -15.86 2.04
N LEU A 109 2.43 -16.68 1.00
CA LEU A 109 3.38 -16.66 -0.11
C LEU A 109 3.39 -15.31 -0.81
N HIS A 110 2.18 -14.77 -1.10
CA HIS A 110 2.07 -13.45 -1.69
C HIS A 110 2.69 -12.36 -0.80
N SER A 111 2.47 -12.38 0.52
CA SER A 111 3.08 -11.41 1.44
C SER A 111 4.61 -11.48 1.40
N ALA A 112 5.20 -12.67 1.36
CA ALA A 112 6.65 -12.84 1.24
C ALA A 112 7.20 -12.30 -0.10
N VAL A 113 6.54 -12.66 -1.21
CA VAL A 113 6.92 -12.20 -2.56
C VAL A 113 6.69 -10.69 -2.70
N GLY A 114 5.55 -10.16 -2.23
CA GLY A 114 5.24 -8.73 -2.27
C GLY A 114 6.23 -7.88 -1.49
N ASN A 115 6.63 -8.32 -0.30
CA ASN A 115 7.69 -7.67 0.48
C ASN A 115 9.03 -7.70 -0.26
N SER A 116 9.38 -8.82 -0.90
CA SER A 116 10.59 -8.93 -1.73
C SER A 116 10.57 -7.96 -2.91
N ILE A 117 9.43 -7.83 -3.60
CA ILE A 117 9.24 -6.85 -4.69
C ILE A 117 9.40 -5.43 -4.15
N ALA A 118 8.75 -5.11 -3.04
CA ALA A 118 8.80 -3.79 -2.41
C ALA A 118 10.25 -3.41 -2.03
N LEU A 119 10.98 -4.32 -1.38
CA LEU A 119 12.39 -4.13 -1.01
C LEU A 119 13.27 -3.91 -2.25
N HIS A 120 13.13 -4.75 -3.27
CA HIS A 120 13.97 -4.70 -4.46
C HIS A 120 13.64 -3.50 -5.36
N LYS A 121 12.36 -3.34 -5.71
CA LYS A 121 11.94 -2.33 -6.69
C LYS A 121 11.73 -0.95 -6.09
N TYR A 122 11.27 -0.89 -4.85
CA TYR A 122 10.96 0.38 -4.19
C TYR A 122 12.12 0.90 -3.35
N LEU A 123 12.69 0.07 -2.46
CA LEU A 123 13.77 0.46 -1.57
C LEU A 123 15.17 0.26 -2.18
N GLY A 124 15.25 -0.31 -3.40
CA GLY A 124 16.50 -0.47 -4.13
C GLY A 124 17.45 -1.53 -3.56
N ALA A 125 16.96 -2.46 -2.74
CA ALA A 125 17.75 -3.58 -2.26
C ALA A 125 18.30 -4.41 -3.43
N TYR A 126 19.54 -4.84 -3.32
CA TYR A 126 20.15 -5.69 -4.33
C TYR A 126 19.76 -7.15 -4.12
N LEU A 127 19.14 -7.74 -5.14
CA LEU A 127 18.85 -9.17 -5.20
C LEU A 127 19.61 -9.77 -6.41
N PRO A 128 20.62 -10.63 -6.17
CA PRO A 128 21.52 -11.13 -7.23
C PRO A 128 20.80 -11.87 -8.35
N THR A 129 19.72 -12.56 -8.02
CA THR A 129 18.95 -13.40 -8.94
C THR A 129 17.82 -12.65 -9.65
N LYS A 130 17.61 -11.35 -9.34
CA LYS A 130 16.51 -10.59 -9.86
C LYS A 130 16.94 -9.44 -10.76
N SER A 131 16.31 -9.35 -11.93
CA SER A 131 16.52 -8.24 -12.85
C SER A 131 16.00 -6.92 -12.27
N ARG A 132 16.73 -5.83 -12.46
CA ARG A 132 16.23 -4.49 -12.16
C ARG A 132 15.14 -4.03 -13.14
N ARG A 133 15.06 -4.64 -14.33
CA ARG A 133 14.09 -4.32 -15.37
C ARG A 133 12.90 -5.29 -15.27
N GLY A 134 11.69 -4.76 -15.44
CA GLY A 134 10.46 -5.54 -15.39
C GLY A 134 10.10 -6.12 -14.02
N LEU A 135 9.07 -6.95 -13.99
CA LEU A 135 8.67 -7.78 -12.86
C LEU A 135 9.04 -9.23 -13.19
N ASP A 136 9.95 -9.80 -12.41
CA ASP A 136 10.42 -11.18 -12.53
C ASP A 136 10.10 -11.89 -11.22
N TYR A 137 8.80 -12.05 -10.94
CA TYR A 137 8.30 -12.66 -9.72
C TYR A 137 7.08 -13.52 -9.99
N THR A 138 6.96 -14.62 -9.28
CA THR A 138 5.87 -15.57 -9.42
C THR A 138 5.40 -16.09 -8.07
N LEU A 139 4.13 -16.45 -7.99
CA LEU A 139 3.55 -17.25 -6.92
C LEU A 139 3.51 -18.75 -7.30
N GLY A 140 4.04 -19.11 -8.46
CA GLY A 140 4.23 -20.48 -8.91
C GLY A 140 2.94 -21.28 -9.05
N GLU A 141 3.09 -22.60 -8.89
CA GLU A 141 2.01 -23.58 -9.07
C GLU A 141 0.82 -23.39 -8.14
N GLU A 142 0.99 -22.78 -6.97
CA GLU A 142 -0.09 -22.52 -6.03
C GLU A 142 -1.12 -21.54 -6.63
N ALA A 143 -0.66 -20.50 -7.30
CA ALA A 143 -1.53 -19.56 -7.99
C ALA A 143 -2.20 -20.20 -9.22
N VAL A 144 -1.45 -21.02 -9.98
CA VAL A 144 -1.98 -21.75 -11.13
C VAL A 144 -3.05 -22.76 -10.69
N ALA A 145 -2.83 -23.45 -9.58
CA ALA A 145 -3.79 -24.40 -9.01
C ALA A 145 -5.09 -23.68 -8.58
N LEU A 146 -4.98 -22.48 -7.99
CA LEU A 146 -6.15 -21.63 -7.68
C LEU A 146 -6.93 -21.31 -8.95
N GLY A 147 -6.25 -20.86 -10.01
CA GLY A 147 -6.86 -20.55 -11.30
C GLY A 147 -7.61 -21.73 -11.92
N ARG A 148 -6.99 -22.91 -11.94
CA ARG A 148 -7.61 -24.14 -12.45
C ARG A 148 -8.86 -24.55 -11.67
N LYS A 149 -8.84 -24.44 -10.33
CA LYS A 149 -9.97 -24.82 -9.48
C LYS A 149 -11.13 -23.85 -9.55
N THR A 150 -10.85 -22.55 -9.67
CA THR A 150 -11.85 -21.50 -9.55
C THR A 150 -12.30 -20.95 -10.90
N GLY A 151 -11.47 -21.11 -11.92
CA GLY A 151 -11.71 -20.58 -13.25
C GLY A 151 -11.50 -19.08 -13.39
N TYR A 152 -10.92 -18.38 -12.41
CA TYR A 152 -10.52 -16.98 -12.53
C TYR A 152 -9.25 -16.84 -13.38
N ASP A 153 -9.16 -15.72 -14.11
CA ASP A 153 -8.01 -15.44 -14.98
C ASP A 153 -6.90 -14.72 -14.21
N TYR A 154 -7.30 -13.85 -13.26
CA TYR A 154 -6.39 -13.06 -12.45
C TYR A 154 -6.77 -13.09 -10.97
N ALA A 155 -5.76 -12.94 -10.11
CA ALA A 155 -5.95 -12.65 -8.70
C ALA A 155 -5.33 -11.29 -8.34
N LEU A 156 -6.09 -10.44 -7.66
CA LEU A 156 -5.61 -9.19 -7.09
C LEU A 156 -5.37 -9.38 -5.59
N PHE A 157 -4.15 -9.16 -5.17
CA PHE A 157 -3.76 -9.15 -3.76
C PHE A 157 -3.49 -7.73 -3.30
N MET A 158 -3.77 -7.46 -2.04
CA MET A 158 -3.52 -6.17 -1.42
C MET A 158 -2.99 -6.35 -0.01
N PHE A 159 -1.92 -5.65 0.30
CA PHE A 159 -1.36 -5.47 1.64
C PHE A 159 -1.49 -4.00 2.04
N ALA A 160 -1.85 -3.74 3.30
CA ALA A 160 -1.89 -2.39 3.85
C ALA A 160 -1.50 -2.40 5.34
N GLU A 161 -0.54 -1.59 5.69
CA GLU A 161 -0.16 -1.31 7.07
C GLU A 161 -0.31 0.18 7.34
N ASP A 162 -0.99 0.51 8.43
CA ASP A 162 -1.14 1.89 8.90
C ASP A 162 -0.76 1.98 10.37
N SER A 163 0.19 2.84 10.69
CA SER A 163 0.63 3.11 12.05
C SER A 163 0.17 4.49 12.48
N ILE A 164 -0.77 4.53 13.42
CA ILE A 164 -1.46 5.74 13.86
C ILE A 164 -0.91 6.18 15.21
N VAL A 165 -0.42 7.42 15.28
CA VAL A 165 0.15 7.96 16.51
C VAL A 165 -0.92 8.19 17.57
N SER A 166 -0.61 7.79 18.81
CA SER A 166 -1.46 8.06 19.98
C SER A 166 -1.51 9.56 20.31
N GLY A 167 -2.58 9.98 20.98
CA GLY A 167 -2.73 11.37 21.42
C GLY A 167 -1.57 11.87 22.29
N GLY A 168 -1.05 11.02 23.19
CA GLY A 168 0.12 11.33 24.01
C GLY A 168 1.38 11.59 23.18
N ARG A 169 1.58 10.82 22.10
CA ARG A 169 2.71 11.04 21.19
C ARG A 169 2.54 12.32 20.35
N VAL A 170 1.33 12.65 19.93
CA VAL A 170 1.02 13.93 19.27
C VAL A 170 1.34 15.09 20.21
N ALA A 171 0.95 15.00 21.50
CA ALA A 171 1.24 16.02 22.49
C ALA A 171 2.76 16.21 22.67
N LEU A 172 3.55 15.13 22.73
CA LEU A 172 5.01 15.21 22.78
C LEU A 172 5.62 15.85 21.53
N GLN A 173 5.08 15.56 20.35
CA GLN A 173 5.53 16.21 19.10
C GLN A 173 5.27 17.71 19.13
N VAL A 174 4.08 18.13 19.57
CA VAL A 174 3.72 19.55 19.71
C VAL A 174 4.63 20.23 20.73
N LEU A 175 4.87 19.61 21.88
CA LEU A 175 5.79 20.14 22.91
C LEU A 175 7.24 20.22 22.39
N GLY A 176 7.68 19.23 21.61
CA GLY A 176 9.01 19.23 21.00
C GLY A 176 9.19 20.37 19.98
N VAL A 177 8.17 20.64 19.16
CA VAL A 177 8.18 21.78 18.24
C VAL A 177 8.11 23.11 19.00
N ALA A 178 7.25 23.22 20.02
CA ALA A 178 7.17 24.42 20.86
C ALA A 178 8.48 24.70 21.60
N GLY A 179 9.16 23.63 22.06
CA GLY A 179 10.47 23.73 22.71
C GLY A 179 11.56 24.36 21.83
N CYS A 180 11.47 24.18 20.49
CA CYS A 180 12.40 24.83 19.55
C CYS A 180 12.36 26.35 19.61
N PHE A 181 11.20 26.94 19.91
CA PHE A 181 11.07 28.40 20.02
C PHE A 181 11.73 28.97 21.29
N VAL A 182 11.99 28.11 22.28
CA VAL A 182 12.67 28.49 23.54
C VAL A 182 14.06 27.86 23.68
N GLY A 183 14.62 27.32 22.58
CA GLY A 183 15.98 26.80 22.53
C GLY A 183 16.16 25.31 22.91
N PHE A 184 15.08 24.60 23.17
CA PHE A 184 15.09 23.15 23.46
C PHE A 184 14.39 22.38 22.33
N CYS A 185 15.07 22.20 21.21
CA CYS A 185 14.56 21.33 20.14
C CYS A 185 14.62 19.86 20.60
N ALA A 186 13.46 19.25 20.87
CA ALA A 186 13.42 17.79 20.96
C ALA A 186 13.66 17.20 19.55
N PRO A 187 14.39 16.08 19.44
CA PRO A 187 14.53 15.39 18.18
C PRO A 187 13.14 15.05 17.62
N ASN A 188 13.01 15.10 16.30
CA ASN A 188 11.75 14.75 15.62
C ASN A 188 11.33 13.35 16.06
N ILE A 189 10.38 13.28 16.97
CA ILE A 189 9.82 12.03 17.48
C ILE A 189 8.85 11.53 16.39
N GLY A 190 9.39 11.12 15.25
CA GLY A 190 8.64 10.53 14.16
C GLY A 190 7.78 9.37 14.67
N GLY A 191 6.74 9.07 14.00
CA GLY A 191 5.91 7.92 14.35
C GLY A 191 4.66 7.92 13.48
N GLY A 192 4.22 6.73 13.16
CA GLY A 192 3.14 6.52 12.25
C GLY A 192 3.58 6.60 10.79
N GLY A 193 2.88 5.96 9.94
CA GLY A 193 3.10 5.92 8.51
C GLY A 193 2.19 4.90 7.88
N GLN A 194 1.93 5.07 6.61
CA GLN A 194 1.13 4.15 5.85
C GLN A 194 1.97 3.55 4.73
N PHE A 195 1.98 2.24 4.68
CA PHE A 195 2.62 1.48 3.63
C PHE A 195 1.63 0.47 3.06
N ALA A 196 1.49 0.46 1.76
CA ALA A 196 0.59 -0.48 1.10
C ALA A 196 1.13 -0.87 -0.27
N TYR A 197 0.82 -2.07 -0.70
CA TYR A 197 1.03 -2.50 -2.07
C TYR A 197 -0.13 -3.36 -2.57
N ALA A 198 -0.27 -3.39 -3.87
CA ALA A 198 -1.18 -4.29 -4.56
C ALA A 198 -0.46 -4.95 -5.72
N SER A 199 -0.80 -6.20 -5.98
CA SER A 199 -0.27 -6.98 -7.09
C SER A 199 -1.37 -7.69 -7.85
N LEU A 200 -1.24 -7.73 -9.17
CA LEU A 200 -2.06 -8.54 -10.05
C LEU A 200 -1.25 -9.77 -10.46
N VAL A 201 -1.82 -10.93 -10.24
CA VAL A 201 -1.21 -12.23 -10.57
C VAL A 201 -2.02 -12.86 -11.68
N ASP A 202 -1.35 -13.28 -12.75
CA ASP A 202 -1.95 -14.11 -13.80
C ASP A 202 -2.07 -15.55 -13.28
N LEU A 203 -3.29 -16.04 -13.16
CA LEU A 203 -3.54 -17.38 -12.63
C LEU A 203 -3.30 -18.52 -13.65
N LYS A 204 -2.94 -18.21 -14.90
CA LYS A 204 -2.52 -19.20 -15.88
C LYS A 204 -1.04 -19.54 -15.76
N THR A 205 -0.23 -18.53 -15.40
CA THR A 205 1.24 -18.66 -15.32
C THR A 205 1.77 -18.59 -13.89
N GLY A 206 0.98 -18.06 -12.94
CA GLY A 206 1.40 -17.76 -11.57
C GLY A 206 2.27 -16.51 -11.46
N GLU A 207 2.50 -15.78 -12.54
CA GLU A 207 3.37 -14.60 -12.57
C GLU A 207 2.71 -13.36 -12.00
N VAL A 208 3.49 -12.54 -11.30
CA VAL A 208 3.09 -11.20 -10.86
C VAL A 208 3.26 -10.25 -12.04
N VAL A 209 2.16 -9.94 -12.73
CA VAL A 209 2.18 -9.16 -13.96
C VAL A 209 2.12 -7.65 -13.73
N TRP A 210 1.67 -7.23 -12.54
CA TRP A 210 1.61 -5.81 -12.15
C TRP A 210 1.75 -5.67 -10.63
N PHE A 211 2.42 -4.60 -10.20
CA PHE A 211 2.65 -4.26 -8.81
C PHE A 211 2.68 -2.76 -8.61
N ASN A 212 2.02 -2.26 -7.58
CA ASN A 212 2.06 -0.86 -7.21
C ASN A 212 2.27 -0.70 -5.71
N VAL A 213 3.07 0.28 -5.33
CA VAL A 213 3.37 0.63 -3.95
C VAL A 213 2.90 2.04 -3.66
N VAL A 214 2.31 2.23 -2.50
CA VAL A 214 1.98 3.52 -1.93
C VAL A 214 2.65 3.63 -0.57
N GLN A 215 3.40 4.69 -0.36
CA GLN A 215 3.99 5.01 0.94
C GLN A 215 3.68 6.46 1.30
N ALA A 216 3.17 6.65 2.50
CA ALA A 216 3.00 7.94 3.12
C ALA A 216 3.79 7.97 4.42
N GLY A 217 4.75 8.87 4.54
CA GLY A 217 5.53 9.05 5.77
C GLY A 217 4.68 9.62 6.90
N SER A 218 5.12 9.37 8.10
CA SER A 218 4.66 10.08 9.28
C SER A 218 4.98 11.56 9.16
N GLN A 219 3.99 12.40 9.37
CA GLN A 219 4.15 13.84 9.26
C GLN A 219 3.92 14.53 10.59
N ILE A 220 4.76 15.50 10.84
CA ILE A 220 4.49 16.55 11.80
C ILE A 220 3.23 17.27 11.33
N ALA A 221 2.16 17.20 12.13
CA ALA A 221 0.92 17.94 12.00
C ALA A 221 0.40 18.18 10.57
N GLY A 222 -0.42 17.28 10.05
CA GLY A 222 -1.51 17.68 9.18
C GLY A 222 -1.62 17.10 7.78
N ILE A 223 -0.62 16.43 7.20
CA ILE A 223 -0.78 15.83 5.86
C ILE A 223 -0.66 14.32 5.94
N LYS A 224 -1.74 13.68 6.32
CA LYS A 224 -1.89 12.22 6.24
C LYS A 224 -2.55 11.84 4.92
N MET A 225 -2.14 10.72 4.34
CA MET A 225 -3.10 9.95 3.58
C MET A 225 -4.28 9.64 4.50
N GLY A 226 -5.49 9.58 3.97
CA GLY A 226 -6.68 9.38 4.78
C GLY A 226 -6.55 8.16 5.68
N ASP A 227 -7.04 8.27 6.89
CA ASP A 227 -7.10 7.18 7.87
C ASP A 227 -7.91 6.01 7.30
N ILE A 228 -7.28 4.86 7.08
CA ILE A 228 -7.93 3.68 6.49
C ILE A 228 -9.03 3.07 7.34
N ARG A 229 -9.14 3.48 8.60
CA ARG A 229 -10.28 3.13 9.45
C ARG A 229 -11.56 3.88 9.04
N THR A 230 -11.46 4.86 8.18
CA THR A 230 -12.60 5.58 7.62
C THR A 230 -12.90 5.15 6.18
N PRO A 231 -14.16 5.17 5.74
CA PRO A 231 -14.51 4.85 4.35
C PRO A 231 -13.77 5.73 3.34
N GLN A 232 -13.61 7.02 3.64
CA GLN A 232 -12.92 7.98 2.77
C GLN A 232 -11.43 7.68 2.65
N GLY A 233 -10.75 7.38 3.77
CA GLY A 233 -9.33 7.03 3.76
C GLY A 233 -9.05 5.73 3.02
N SER A 234 -9.89 4.72 3.22
CA SER A 234 -9.81 3.46 2.46
C SER A 234 -10.06 3.67 0.98
N ALA A 235 -11.04 4.48 0.59
CA ALA A 235 -11.30 4.81 -0.81
C ALA A 235 -10.09 5.52 -1.46
N GLN A 236 -9.49 6.49 -0.77
CA GLN A 236 -8.28 7.17 -1.24
C GLN A 236 -7.09 6.21 -1.41
N LEU A 237 -6.89 5.28 -0.47
CA LEU A 237 -5.83 4.29 -0.57
C LEU A 237 -6.05 3.38 -1.79
N VAL A 238 -7.25 2.83 -1.94
CA VAL A 238 -7.62 1.94 -3.05
C VAL A 238 -7.49 2.67 -4.40
N GLU A 239 -7.94 3.91 -4.49
CA GLU A 239 -7.78 4.74 -5.70
C GLU A 239 -6.30 4.96 -6.05
N ARG A 240 -5.46 5.27 -5.07
CA ARG A 240 -4.02 5.46 -5.30
C ARG A 240 -3.32 4.17 -5.71
N LEU A 241 -3.67 3.04 -5.09
CA LEU A 241 -3.11 1.75 -5.44
C LEU A 241 -3.55 1.27 -6.82
N LEU A 242 -4.85 1.35 -7.14
CA LEU A 242 -5.43 0.71 -8.30
C LEU A 242 -5.87 1.68 -9.40
N GLY A 243 -6.04 2.98 -9.10
CA GLY A 243 -6.63 3.96 -10.00
C GLY A 243 -5.88 4.18 -11.32
N ARG A 244 -4.56 3.90 -11.34
CA ARG A 244 -3.67 4.14 -12.48
C ARG A 244 -2.94 2.88 -12.92
N MET A 245 -3.67 1.80 -13.14
CA MET A 245 -3.07 0.60 -13.72
C MET A 245 -2.66 0.90 -15.17
N LYS A 246 -1.35 1.00 -15.41
CA LYS A 246 -0.79 1.40 -16.72
C LYS A 246 -0.21 0.20 -17.45
N PRO A 247 -0.26 0.18 -18.78
CA PRO A 247 0.43 -0.82 -19.60
C PRO A 247 1.94 -0.84 -19.33
N GLY A 248 2.57 -2.00 -19.50
CA GLY A 248 4.00 -2.18 -19.31
C GLY A 248 4.89 -1.27 -20.18
N TYR A 249 4.40 -0.87 -21.34
CA TYR A 249 5.06 0.08 -22.23
C TYR A 249 5.34 1.46 -21.56
N GLU A 250 4.40 1.99 -20.79
CA GLU A 250 4.60 3.30 -20.14
C GLU A 250 5.63 3.23 -19.02
N VAL A 251 5.74 2.10 -18.34
CA VAL A 251 6.76 1.86 -17.32
C VAL A 251 8.14 1.81 -17.96
N ARG A 252 8.30 1.16 -19.12
CA ARG A 252 9.55 1.10 -19.88
C ARG A 252 10.04 2.50 -20.23
N ARG A 253 9.17 3.37 -20.77
CA ARG A 253 9.53 4.74 -21.19
C ARG A 253 9.97 5.62 -20.04
N ALA A 254 9.42 5.43 -18.85
CA ALA A 254 9.83 6.15 -17.64
C ALA A 254 11.20 5.70 -17.13
N MET A 255 11.61 4.44 -17.38
CA MET A 255 12.91 3.89 -17.02
C MET A 255 14.04 4.26 -18.00
N GLU A 256 13.72 4.43 -19.27
CA GLU A 256 14.72 4.82 -20.32
C GLU A 256 15.10 6.30 -20.25
N LYS A 257 14.32 7.13 -19.56
CA LYS A 257 14.58 8.58 -19.39
C LYS A 257 15.39 8.92 -18.13
N ARG A 258 15.85 7.94 -17.38
CA ARG A 258 16.75 8.08 -16.24
C ARG A 258 18.08 7.40 -16.50
#